data_f2b0458122e15bb1d4860e3d92798e96
#
_entry.id   f2b0458122e15bb1d4860e3d92798e96
#
_cell.length_a   1.000
_cell.length_b   1.000
_cell.length_c   1.000
_cell.angle_alpha   90.00
_cell.angle_beta   90.00
_cell.angle_gamma   90.00
#
_symmetry.space_group_name_H-M   'P 1'
#
loop_
_entity.id
_entity.type
_entity.pdbx_description
1 polymer ?
#
loop_
_entity_poly.entity_id
_entity_poly.type
_entity_poly.pdbx_seq_one_letter_code
_entity_poly.pdbx_strand_id
1 'polypeptide(L)'
;ARLKGMVRIRNAKNVKILGRGIIDGTDNKSNGNGRFKDEPWRLIYMENSKNIEIKGITLYNSLKWTVHPYNVSALQIDNINIVNWDYGSDGIDLSSCRDVKISNSFLRTNDDCIVVKAISFDEKMHYPNPRIQNPNIKNILVEGCTFWNMEYGNVFDIGFELRCEKISDLTFKNCDVLIQEGRGSVFTIHNSDNAIVENVLFEDIRVENADLASNSKLIDIAILFSIWSYDKFEDYEMIKKYRYNDSWDNLIPVLPGKEAFHSSHRGHVKNITLKNIQVLDGKLPYSVFNGFDKDHIVDGIHIDNMTVGGKRIKNKEDLKLYTKFTENVTIK
;
A
#
# COMPACT_ATOMS: atom_id res chain seq x y z
N ALA A 1 12.61 -5.37 -19.61
CA ALA A 1 11.32 -6.00 -19.93
C ALA A 1 10.25 -5.76 -18.84
N ARG A 2 10.63 -5.60 -17.57
CA ARG A 2 9.68 -5.52 -16.42
C ARG A 2 8.94 -4.20 -16.25
N LEU A 3 9.33 -3.15 -16.92
CA LEU A 3 8.66 -1.84 -16.89
C LEU A 3 7.70 -1.64 -18.06
N LYS A 4 7.18 -2.71 -18.63
CA LYS A 4 6.24 -2.64 -19.74
C LYS A 4 4.80 -2.55 -19.19
N GLY A 5 4.05 -1.55 -19.65
CA GLY A 5 2.61 -1.48 -19.57
C GLY A 5 2.00 -1.65 -20.95
N MET A 6 0.75 -2.08 -21.02
CA MET A 6 -0.01 -2.06 -22.28
C MET A 6 -0.12 -0.63 -22.79
N VAL A 7 -0.40 0.31 -21.88
CA VAL A 7 -0.27 1.75 -22.13
C VAL A 7 0.93 2.26 -21.35
N ARG A 8 1.85 2.95 -22.05
CA ARG A 8 3.08 3.48 -21.45
C ARG A 8 3.22 4.97 -21.69
N ILE A 9 3.39 5.73 -20.61
CA ILE A 9 3.58 7.18 -20.61
C ILE A 9 4.92 7.48 -19.95
N ARG A 10 5.87 8.05 -20.70
CA ARG A 10 7.24 8.36 -20.21
C ARG A 10 7.63 9.77 -20.54
N ASN A 11 8.20 10.47 -19.57
CA ASN A 11 8.75 11.82 -19.73
C ASN A 11 7.75 12.77 -20.44
N ALA A 12 6.46 12.62 -20.13
CA ALA A 12 5.37 13.29 -20.83
C ALA A 12 4.66 14.31 -19.93
N LYS A 13 3.99 15.25 -20.57
CA LYS A 13 3.14 16.23 -19.88
C LYS A 13 1.80 16.37 -20.59
N ASN A 14 0.76 16.68 -19.82
CA ASN A 14 -0.59 16.97 -20.35
C ASN A 14 -1.20 15.79 -21.13
N VAL A 15 -1.10 14.57 -20.58
CA VAL A 15 -1.67 13.38 -21.21
C VAL A 15 -3.02 13.05 -20.59
N LYS A 16 -3.98 12.68 -21.44
CA LYS A 16 -5.31 12.26 -21.01
C LYS A 16 -5.66 10.90 -21.58
N ILE A 17 -6.16 10.02 -20.73
CA ILE A 17 -6.79 8.74 -21.11
C ILE A 17 -8.25 8.85 -20.68
N LEU A 18 -9.12 9.05 -21.63
CA LEU A 18 -10.54 9.35 -21.37
C LEU A 18 -11.44 8.41 -22.16
N GLY A 19 -12.60 8.11 -21.60
CA GLY A 19 -13.60 7.35 -22.34
C GLY A 19 -14.40 6.39 -21.47
N ARG A 20 -15.07 5.43 -22.11
CA ARG A 20 -15.86 4.39 -21.45
C ARG A 20 -15.42 2.97 -21.89
N GLY A 21 -14.27 2.88 -22.54
CA GLY A 21 -13.74 1.62 -23.04
C GLY A 21 -13.09 0.79 -21.94
N ILE A 22 -12.70 -0.40 -22.31
CA ILE A 22 -12.01 -1.38 -21.45
C ILE A 22 -10.59 -1.56 -21.97
N ILE A 23 -9.61 -1.53 -21.06
CA ILE A 23 -8.26 -2.06 -21.31
C ILE A 23 -8.22 -3.42 -20.63
N ASP A 24 -8.17 -4.48 -21.43
CA ASP A 24 -8.26 -5.86 -20.99
C ASP A 24 -6.90 -6.57 -21.08
N GLY A 25 -6.43 -7.07 -19.94
CA GLY A 25 -5.18 -7.82 -19.82
C GLY A 25 -5.31 -9.33 -19.93
N THR A 26 -6.48 -9.87 -20.23
CA THR A 26 -6.78 -11.31 -20.19
C THR A 26 -5.84 -12.16 -21.05
N ASP A 27 -5.41 -11.66 -22.19
CA ASP A 27 -4.50 -12.36 -23.10
C ASP A 27 -3.00 -12.23 -22.74
N ASN A 28 -2.69 -11.44 -21.72
CA ASN A 28 -1.36 -11.37 -21.17
C ASN A 28 -1.09 -12.63 -20.35
N LYS A 29 -0.67 -13.70 -21.00
CA LYS A 29 -0.45 -15.00 -20.33
C LYS A 29 0.89 -15.04 -19.61
N SER A 30 0.88 -15.45 -18.36
CA SER A 30 2.07 -15.99 -17.74
C SER A 30 2.41 -17.31 -18.44
N ASN A 31 3.64 -17.45 -18.94
CA ASN A 31 4.08 -18.68 -19.62
C ASN A 31 4.37 -19.85 -18.65
N GLY A 32 3.54 -20.04 -17.64
CA GLY A 32 3.47 -21.24 -16.79
C GLY A 32 4.64 -21.45 -15.82
N ASN A 33 5.75 -20.78 -15.98
CA ASN A 33 6.96 -20.95 -15.15
C ASN A 33 7.16 -19.83 -14.12
N GLY A 34 6.14 -19.04 -13.83
CA GLY A 34 6.22 -17.92 -12.87
C GLY A 34 7.20 -16.82 -13.27
N ARG A 35 7.77 -16.87 -14.49
CA ARG A 35 8.71 -15.89 -15.01
C ARG A 35 8.15 -15.27 -16.28
N PHE A 36 7.66 -14.07 -16.16
CA PHE A 36 7.12 -13.27 -17.24
C PHE A 36 8.28 -12.75 -18.10
N LYS A 37 8.55 -13.34 -19.23
CA LYS A 37 9.75 -12.98 -20.00
C LYS A 37 9.61 -11.70 -20.82
N ASP A 38 8.49 -11.32 -21.36
CA ASP A 38 8.41 -10.17 -22.29
C ASP A 38 7.05 -9.47 -22.37
N GLU A 39 6.11 -9.76 -21.48
CA GLU A 39 4.75 -9.26 -21.54
C GLU A 39 4.50 -8.04 -20.65
N PRO A 40 3.56 -7.16 -20.98
CA PRO A 40 3.20 -6.04 -20.14
C PRO A 40 2.54 -6.54 -18.86
N TRP A 41 3.22 -6.35 -17.74
CA TRP A 41 2.71 -6.77 -16.42
C TRP A 41 1.66 -5.83 -15.87
N ARG A 42 1.64 -4.61 -16.40
CA ARG A 42 0.75 -3.54 -15.97
C ARG A 42 -0.17 -3.15 -17.11
N LEU A 43 -1.38 -2.72 -16.80
CA LEU A 43 -2.22 -2.16 -17.85
C LEU A 43 -1.76 -0.75 -18.19
N ILE A 44 -1.53 0.10 -17.19
CA ILE A 44 -1.02 1.46 -17.39
C ILE A 44 0.25 1.67 -16.57
N TYR A 45 1.35 1.98 -17.25
CA TYR A 45 2.61 2.36 -16.63
C TYR A 45 2.98 3.80 -16.99
N MET A 46 3.31 4.59 -15.98
CA MET A 46 3.72 5.98 -16.16
C MET A 46 5.03 6.24 -15.43
N GLU A 47 5.92 7.01 -16.05
CA GLU A 47 7.16 7.41 -15.38
C GLU A 47 7.57 8.84 -15.71
N ASN A 48 8.14 9.57 -14.74
CA ASN A 48 8.74 10.90 -14.91
C ASN A 48 7.81 11.86 -15.65
N SER A 49 6.52 11.86 -15.33
CA SER A 49 5.50 12.58 -16.10
C SER A 49 4.69 13.53 -15.21
N LYS A 50 4.01 14.49 -15.83
CA LYS A 50 3.26 15.51 -15.11
C LYS A 50 1.96 15.87 -15.80
N ASN A 51 0.93 16.21 -15.01
CA ASN A 51 -0.39 16.60 -15.46
C ASN A 51 -1.04 15.51 -16.32
N ILE A 52 -1.33 14.40 -15.66
CA ILE A 52 -1.95 13.22 -16.28
C ILE A 52 -3.38 13.07 -15.77
N GLU A 53 -4.30 12.78 -16.66
CA GLU A 53 -5.70 12.51 -16.34
C GLU A 53 -6.12 11.14 -16.89
N ILE A 54 -6.70 10.30 -16.03
CA ILE A 54 -7.31 9.01 -16.40
C ILE A 54 -8.76 9.06 -15.95
N LYS A 55 -9.73 8.90 -16.87
CA LYS A 55 -11.13 9.04 -16.52
C LYS A 55 -12.07 8.14 -17.32
N GLY A 56 -13.01 7.52 -16.59
CA GLY A 56 -14.20 6.84 -17.12
C GLY A 56 -13.97 5.44 -17.68
N ILE A 57 -12.71 4.94 -17.74
CA ILE A 57 -12.35 3.66 -18.31
C ILE A 57 -12.46 2.51 -17.31
N THR A 58 -12.58 1.31 -17.84
CA THR A 58 -12.45 0.06 -17.08
C THR A 58 -11.10 -0.60 -17.37
N LEU A 59 -10.42 -1.02 -16.31
CA LEU A 59 -9.18 -1.77 -16.34
C LEU A 59 -9.47 -3.18 -15.85
N TYR A 60 -9.26 -4.16 -16.71
CA TYR A 60 -9.72 -5.52 -16.46
C TYR A 60 -8.58 -6.51 -16.54
N ASN A 61 -8.48 -7.37 -15.53
CA ASN A 61 -7.62 -8.54 -15.49
C ASN A 61 -6.14 -8.25 -15.76
N SER A 62 -5.57 -7.37 -14.92
CA SER A 62 -4.12 -7.15 -14.89
C SER A 62 -3.40 -8.36 -14.29
N LEU A 63 -2.28 -8.75 -14.86
CA LEU A 63 -1.44 -9.83 -14.30
C LEU A 63 -0.70 -9.41 -13.04
N LYS A 64 -0.42 -8.12 -12.91
CA LYS A 64 0.27 -7.50 -11.77
C LYS A 64 -0.31 -6.10 -11.55
N TRP A 65 0.42 -5.20 -10.95
CA TRP A 65 0.00 -3.83 -10.66
C TRP A 65 -0.74 -3.19 -11.85
N THR A 66 -1.96 -2.77 -11.64
CA THR A 66 -2.83 -2.34 -12.75
C THR A 66 -2.45 -0.97 -13.28
N VAL A 67 -2.40 0.03 -12.38
CA VAL A 67 -1.97 1.40 -12.68
C VAL A 67 -0.74 1.72 -11.85
N HIS A 68 0.40 1.88 -12.50
CA HIS A 68 1.66 2.15 -11.82
C HIS A 68 2.31 3.45 -12.30
N PRO A 69 2.03 4.58 -11.66
CA PRO A 69 2.82 5.79 -11.82
C PRO A 69 4.09 5.72 -10.96
N TYR A 70 5.23 6.07 -11.56
CA TYR A 70 6.50 6.30 -10.89
C TYR A 70 6.98 7.73 -11.14
N ASN A 71 7.25 8.49 -10.07
CA ASN A 71 7.67 9.89 -10.14
C ASN A 71 6.74 10.74 -11.03
N VAL A 72 5.44 10.60 -10.80
CA VAL A 72 4.40 11.38 -11.49
C VAL A 72 3.86 12.45 -10.56
N SER A 73 3.58 13.64 -11.10
CA SER A 73 2.97 14.73 -10.36
C SER A 73 1.75 15.32 -11.07
N ALA A 74 0.83 15.89 -10.31
CA ALA A 74 -0.46 16.37 -10.78
C ALA A 74 -1.20 15.26 -11.58
N LEU A 75 -1.43 14.12 -10.90
CA LEU A 75 -2.16 12.98 -11.44
C LEU A 75 -3.61 13.01 -10.96
N GLN A 76 -4.54 12.89 -11.88
CA GLN A 76 -5.97 12.75 -11.60
C GLN A 76 -6.47 11.42 -12.16
N ILE A 77 -7.10 10.62 -11.30
CA ILE A 77 -7.78 9.38 -11.67
C ILE A 77 -9.22 9.51 -11.16
N ASP A 78 -10.17 9.52 -12.06
CA ASP A 78 -11.57 9.76 -11.72
C ASP A 78 -12.52 8.81 -12.44
N ASN A 79 -13.47 8.26 -11.71
CA ASN A 79 -14.53 7.42 -12.24
C ASN A 79 -14.01 6.26 -13.11
N ILE A 80 -13.03 5.51 -12.59
CA ILE A 80 -12.54 4.29 -13.24
C ILE A 80 -13.03 3.05 -12.50
N ASN A 81 -13.04 1.92 -13.20
CA ASN A 81 -13.25 0.61 -12.58
C ASN A 81 -11.99 -0.23 -12.77
N ILE A 82 -11.51 -0.85 -11.69
CA ILE A 82 -10.47 -1.88 -11.73
C ILE A 82 -11.09 -3.19 -11.26
N VAL A 83 -10.95 -4.24 -12.07
CA VAL A 83 -11.50 -5.56 -11.74
C VAL A 83 -10.46 -6.62 -12.09
N ASN A 84 -9.84 -7.22 -11.08
CA ASN A 84 -8.72 -8.15 -11.19
C ASN A 84 -8.97 -9.45 -10.43
N TRP A 85 -8.26 -10.50 -10.85
CA TRP A 85 -8.30 -11.83 -10.26
C TRP A 85 -6.93 -12.45 -9.99
N ASP A 86 -5.91 -12.05 -10.72
CA ASP A 86 -4.59 -12.67 -10.63
C ASP A 86 -3.84 -12.32 -9.35
N TYR A 87 -3.03 -13.25 -8.89
CA TYR A 87 -2.10 -13.07 -7.78
C TYR A 87 -1.16 -11.88 -8.02
N GLY A 88 -1.09 -10.97 -7.06
CA GLY A 88 -0.29 -9.75 -7.14
C GLY A 88 -0.86 -8.71 -8.12
N SER A 89 -2.17 -8.76 -8.40
CA SER A 89 -2.87 -7.76 -9.20
C SER A 89 -3.39 -6.63 -8.31
N ASP A 90 -2.47 -5.72 -7.95
CA ASP A 90 -2.78 -4.51 -7.23
C ASP A 90 -3.61 -3.54 -8.09
N GLY A 91 -4.30 -2.63 -7.46
CA GLY A 91 -5.09 -1.61 -8.14
C GLY A 91 -4.24 -0.45 -8.63
N ILE A 92 -3.86 0.46 -7.74
CA ILE A 92 -3.09 1.66 -8.08
C ILE A 92 -1.87 1.77 -7.17
N ASP A 93 -0.68 1.67 -7.75
CA ASP A 93 0.62 1.72 -7.07
C ASP A 93 1.30 3.07 -7.24
N LEU A 94 1.08 3.99 -6.35
CA LEU A 94 1.65 5.33 -6.37
C LEU A 94 3.11 5.30 -5.91
N SER A 95 4.04 5.11 -6.84
CA SER A 95 5.48 5.09 -6.53
C SER A 95 6.08 6.49 -6.66
N SER A 96 6.52 7.09 -5.55
CA SER A 96 7.17 8.40 -5.50
C SER A 96 6.37 9.52 -6.20
N CYS A 97 5.06 9.48 -6.06
CA CYS A 97 4.13 10.43 -6.66
C CYS A 97 3.81 11.60 -5.73
N ARG A 98 3.35 12.71 -6.28
CA ARG A 98 2.91 13.90 -5.55
C ARG A 98 1.77 14.63 -6.24
N ASP A 99 0.95 15.31 -5.46
CA ASP A 99 -0.21 16.05 -5.97
C ASP A 99 -1.14 15.11 -6.76
N VAL A 100 -1.59 14.04 -6.11
CA VAL A 100 -2.44 13.00 -6.72
C VAL A 100 -3.86 13.09 -6.17
N LYS A 101 -4.83 12.97 -7.05
CA LYS A 101 -6.23 12.79 -6.69
C LYS A 101 -6.79 11.55 -7.37
N ILE A 102 -7.36 10.64 -6.56
CA ILE A 102 -8.13 9.47 -7.00
C ILE A 102 -9.54 9.64 -6.47
N SER A 103 -10.55 9.58 -7.35
CA SER A 103 -11.93 9.81 -6.94
C SER A 103 -12.95 8.95 -7.67
N ASN A 104 -14.10 8.74 -7.02
CA ASN A 104 -15.31 8.15 -7.59
C ASN A 104 -15.07 6.82 -8.33
N SER A 105 -14.16 5.98 -7.82
CA SER A 105 -13.69 4.80 -8.52
C SER A 105 -14.04 3.53 -7.76
N PHE A 106 -14.20 2.43 -8.50
CA PHE A 106 -14.39 1.11 -7.94
C PHE A 106 -13.17 0.23 -8.20
N LEU A 107 -12.62 -0.36 -7.14
CA LEU A 107 -11.46 -1.23 -7.23
C LEU A 107 -11.75 -2.58 -6.58
N ARG A 108 -11.78 -3.62 -7.40
CA ARG A 108 -11.76 -5.01 -6.98
C ARG A 108 -10.41 -5.62 -7.36
N THR A 109 -9.61 -5.94 -6.37
CA THR A 109 -8.23 -6.41 -6.56
C THR A 109 -8.02 -7.76 -5.86
N ASN A 110 -7.04 -8.52 -6.30
CA ASN A 110 -6.65 -9.74 -5.60
C ASN A 110 -5.41 -9.53 -4.70
N ASP A 111 -4.73 -8.41 -4.86
CA ASP A 111 -3.69 -7.89 -3.97
C ASP A 111 -4.08 -6.46 -3.55
N ASP A 112 -3.16 -5.59 -3.19
CA ASP A 112 -3.46 -4.25 -2.66
C ASP A 112 -4.41 -3.42 -3.54
N CYS A 113 -5.32 -2.63 -2.92
CA CYS A 113 -6.20 -1.76 -3.70
C CYS A 113 -5.52 -0.43 -4.06
N ILE A 114 -5.09 0.34 -3.05
CA ILE A 114 -4.31 1.57 -3.23
C ILE A 114 -3.03 1.44 -2.44
N VAL A 115 -1.90 1.62 -3.12
CA VAL A 115 -0.57 1.52 -2.50
C VAL A 115 0.22 2.79 -2.70
N VAL A 116 0.88 3.24 -1.65
CA VAL A 116 1.84 4.35 -1.66
C VAL A 116 3.22 3.79 -1.37
N LYS A 117 4.12 3.85 -2.35
CA LYS A 117 5.49 3.28 -2.28
C LYS A 117 6.54 4.32 -2.67
N ALA A 118 7.74 4.21 -2.13
CA ALA A 118 8.91 4.95 -2.58
C ALA A 118 9.97 3.97 -3.08
N ILE A 119 9.75 3.47 -4.27
CA ILE A 119 10.54 2.41 -4.90
C ILE A 119 10.81 2.74 -6.36
N SER A 120 12.03 2.48 -6.82
CA SER A 120 12.40 2.56 -8.22
C SER A 120 12.83 1.19 -8.74
N PHE A 121 12.53 0.94 -10.01
CA PHE A 121 12.96 -0.27 -10.70
C PHE A 121 14.04 0.09 -11.70
N ASP A 122 15.19 -0.56 -11.62
CA ASP A 122 16.21 -0.53 -12.67
C ASP A 122 15.77 -1.44 -13.83
N GLU A 123 15.90 -0.99 -15.06
CA GLU A 123 15.61 -1.81 -16.25
C GLU A 123 16.46 -3.09 -16.34
N LYS A 124 17.61 -3.10 -15.68
CA LYS A 124 18.56 -4.23 -15.66
C LYS A 124 18.39 -5.13 -14.43
N MET A 125 17.83 -4.62 -13.36
CA MET A 125 17.62 -5.38 -12.12
C MET A 125 16.21 -5.96 -12.07
N HIS A 126 16.13 -7.17 -11.61
CA HIS A 126 14.86 -7.88 -11.46
C HIS A 126 14.09 -7.50 -10.21
N TYR A 127 14.66 -6.66 -9.36
CA TYR A 127 14.12 -6.23 -8.08
C TYR A 127 14.28 -4.71 -7.91
N PRO A 128 13.52 -4.11 -6.99
CA PRO A 128 13.73 -2.73 -6.61
C PRO A 128 15.20 -2.48 -6.30
N ASN A 129 15.71 -1.35 -6.75
CA ASN A 129 17.08 -0.98 -6.40
C ASN A 129 17.12 -0.39 -4.99
N PRO A 130 17.63 -1.12 -4.00
CA PRO A 130 17.60 -0.67 -2.60
C PRO A 130 18.56 0.50 -2.33
N ARG A 131 19.38 0.90 -3.27
CA ARG A 131 20.36 1.97 -3.11
C ARG A 131 19.88 3.33 -3.61
N ILE A 132 18.76 3.38 -4.30
CA ILE A 132 18.24 4.63 -4.85
C ILE A 132 17.31 5.29 -3.84
N GLN A 133 17.69 6.48 -3.39
CA GLN A 133 16.79 7.37 -2.68
C GLN A 133 15.78 7.95 -3.67
N ASN A 134 14.52 7.71 -3.43
CA ASN A 134 13.43 8.14 -4.32
C ASN A 134 12.89 9.52 -3.93
N PRO A 135 12.22 10.23 -4.83
CA PRO A 135 11.53 11.47 -4.51
C PRO A 135 10.49 11.30 -3.40
N ASN A 136 10.37 12.33 -2.57
CA ASN A 136 9.37 12.40 -1.50
C ASN A 136 7.94 12.33 -2.04
N ILE A 137 7.05 11.78 -1.24
CA ILE A 137 5.63 11.63 -1.56
C ILE A 137 4.83 12.63 -0.72
N LYS A 138 3.92 13.33 -1.34
CA LYS A 138 3.04 14.27 -0.63
C LYS A 138 1.76 14.60 -1.40
N ASN A 139 0.77 15.10 -0.67
CA ASN A 139 -0.49 15.58 -1.23
C ASN A 139 -1.21 14.49 -2.04
N ILE A 140 -1.53 13.39 -1.40
CA ILE A 140 -2.35 12.32 -1.99
C ILE A 140 -3.75 12.40 -1.42
N LEU A 141 -4.75 12.49 -2.27
CA LEU A 141 -6.15 12.46 -1.91
C LEU A 141 -6.85 11.28 -2.60
N VAL A 142 -7.46 10.41 -1.81
CA VAL A 142 -8.36 9.35 -2.27
C VAL A 142 -9.73 9.62 -1.69
N GLU A 143 -10.75 9.83 -2.52
CA GLU A 143 -12.10 10.16 -2.03
C GLU A 143 -13.23 9.53 -2.85
N GLY A 144 -14.33 9.19 -2.20
CA GLY A 144 -15.54 8.69 -2.86
C GLY A 144 -15.33 7.39 -3.62
N CYS A 145 -14.41 6.54 -3.16
CA CYS A 145 -14.08 5.28 -3.80
C CYS A 145 -14.69 4.09 -3.06
N THR A 146 -14.91 3.02 -3.79
CA THR A 146 -15.40 1.74 -3.25
C THR A 146 -14.38 0.63 -3.51
N PHE A 147 -14.06 -0.16 -2.49
CA PHE A 147 -13.02 -1.16 -2.52
C PHE A 147 -13.54 -2.55 -2.18
N TRP A 148 -13.01 -3.52 -2.89
CA TRP A 148 -13.15 -4.94 -2.60
C TRP A 148 -11.77 -5.59 -2.72
N ASN A 149 -11.12 -5.85 -1.60
CA ASN A 149 -9.86 -6.58 -1.57
C ASN A 149 -10.11 -8.07 -1.35
N MET A 150 -9.47 -8.90 -2.15
CA MET A 150 -9.65 -10.35 -2.11
C MET A 150 -8.59 -11.06 -1.25
N GLU A 151 -7.96 -12.08 -1.78
CA GLU A 151 -7.15 -13.04 -1.03
C GLU A 151 -5.84 -12.47 -0.46
N TYR A 152 -5.24 -11.52 -1.15
CA TYR A 152 -3.93 -10.96 -0.80
C TYR A 152 -4.01 -9.45 -0.60
N GLY A 153 -2.96 -8.89 0.02
CA GLY A 153 -2.78 -7.45 0.12
C GLY A 153 -3.70 -6.72 1.09
N ASN A 154 -3.75 -5.42 0.93
CA ASN A 154 -4.42 -4.47 1.82
C ASN A 154 -5.36 -3.56 1.04
N VAL A 155 -6.29 -2.88 1.74
CA VAL A 155 -7.15 -1.89 1.07
C VAL A 155 -6.41 -0.57 0.87
N PHE A 156 -5.94 0.04 1.95
CA PHE A 156 -5.10 1.25 1.92
C PHE A 156 -3.73 0.86 2.47
N ASP A 157 -2.72 0.87 1.60
CA ASP A 157 -1.36 0.51 1.98
C ASP A 157 -0.38 1.68 1.79
N ILE A 158 0.41 1.95 2.81
CA ILE A 158 1.59 2.80 2.75
C ILE A 158 2.78 1.90 3.09
N GLY A 159 3.36 1.31 2.07
CA GLY A 159 4.39 0.28 2.27
C GLY A 159 4.61 -0.67 1.09
N PHE A 160 5.42 -1.65 1.26
CA PHE A 160 6.49 -1.82 2.28
C PHE A 160 7.68 -0.91 2.01
N GLU A 161 8.03 -0.74 0.74
CA GLU A 161 9.23 -0.06 0.29
C GLU A 161 9.01 1.45 0.35
N LEU A 162 9.58 2.08 1.36
CA LEU A 162 9.44 3.51 1.61
C LEU A 162 10.81 4.20 1.62
N ARG A 163 11.62 3.95 0.59
CA ARG A 163 12.96 4.51 0.48
C ARG A 163 12.93 5.92 -0.09
N CYS A 164 12.50 6.84 0.73
CA CYS A 164 12.58 8.28 0.53
C CYS A 164 12.80 8.97 1.89
N GLU A 165 13.00 10.26 1.88
CA GLU A 165 13.15 11.02 3.12
C GLU A 165 11.81 11.15 3.86
N LYS A 166 10.73 11.45 3.09
CA LYS A 166 9.45 11.83 3.68
C LYS A 166 8.24 11.41 2.84
N ILE A 167 7.21 10.96 3.55
CA ILE A 167 5.86 10.70 3.03
C ILE A 167 4.90 11.47 3.91
N SER A 168 4.14 12.43 3.33
CA SER A 168 3.28 13.29 4.13
C SER A 168 2.01 13.75 3.41
N ASP A 169 1.05 14.18 4.21
CA ASP A 169 -0.17 14.82 3.75
C ASP A 169 -1.01 13.90 2.84
N LEU A 170 -1.29 12.71 3.36
CA LEU A 170 -2.10 11.69 2.70
C LEU A 170 -3.50 11.70 3.32
N THR A 171 -4.53 11.77 2.49
CA THR A 171 -5.93 11.76 2.93
C THR A 171 -6.73 10.71 2.15
N PHE A 172 -7.35 9.81 2.89
CA PHE A 172 -8.32 8.84 2.40
C PHE A 172 -9.65 9.15 3.06
N LYS A 173 -10.66 9.53 2.30
CA LYS A 173 -11.92 9.96 2.89
C LYS A 173 -13.16 9.60 2.08
N ASN A 174 -14.29 9.53 2.78
CA ASN A 174 -15.59 9.26 2.17
C ASN A 174 -15.56 8.03 1.25
N CYS A 175 -15.04 6.92 1.78
CA CYS A 175 -14.84 5.67 1.03
C CYS A 175 -15.61 4.51 1.66
N ASP A 176 -15.92 3.52 0.83
CA ASP A 176 -16.53 2.27 1.24
C ASP A 176 -15.60 1.09 0.98
N VAL A 177 -15.36 0.28 2.01
CA VAL A 177 -14.68 -1.00 1.90
C VAL A 177 -15.73 -2.09 2.05
N LEU A 178 -16.12 -2.72 0.96
CA LEU A 178 -17.12 -3.79 0.97
C LEU A 178 -16.57 -5.02 1.67
N ILE A 179 -15.38 -5.44 1.26
CA ILE A 179 -14.76 -6.66 1.76
C ILE A 179 -13.23 -6.48 1.84
N GLN A 180 -12.66 -6.90 2.96
CA GLN A 180 -11.28 -7.30 3.14
C GLN A 180 -11.26 -8.82 3.38
N GLU A 181 -11.00 -9.61 2.32
CA GLU A 181 -11.19 -11.06 2.35
C GLU A 181 -9.96 -11.81 2.84
N GLY A 182 -8.78 -11.27 2.55
CA GLY A 182 -7.50 -11.93 2.76
C GLY A 182 -6.86 -11.63 4.12
N ARG A 183 -5.57 -11.94 4.17
CA ARG A 183 -4.73 -11.82 5.37
C ARG A 183 -4.23 -10.41 5.66
N GLY A 184 -4.51 -9.47 4.78
CA GLY A 184 -4.08 -8.08 4.91
C GLY A 184 -4.90 -7.28 5.90
N SER A 185 -4.87 -5.99 5.73
CA SER A 185 -5.53 -5.02 6.59
C SER A 185 -6.32 -4.00 5.80
N VAL A 186 -7.28 -3.35 6.45
CA VAL A 186 -7.99 -2.22 5.82
C VAL A 186 -7.08 -0.99 5.82
N PHE A 187 -6.48 -0.66 6.95
CA PHE A 187 -5.62 0.52 7.12
C PHE A 187 -4.20 0.07 7.44
N THR A 188 -3.29 0.20 6.50
CA THR A 188 -1.93 -0.33 6.59
C THR A 188 -0.88 0.76 6.44
N ILE A 189 0.09 0.79 7.34
CA ILE A 189 1.34 1.54 7.20
C ILE A 189 2.48 0.60 7.57
N HIS A 190 3.20 0.11 6.58
CA HIS A 190 4.34 -0.77 6.76
C HIS A 190 5.63 -0.06 6.34
N ASN A 191 6.22 0.70 7.25
CA ASN A 191 7.46 1.40 6.96
C ASN A 191 8.66 0.47 7.13
N SER A 192 9.13 -0.10 6.04
CA SER A 192 10.26 -1.03 6.06
C SER A 192 11.61 -0.39 5.70
N ASP A 193 11.64 0.90 5.49
CA ASP A 193 12.82 1.69 5.14
C ASP A 193 12.97 2.92 6.04
N ASN A 194 13.65 3.93 5.57
CA ASN A 194 14.06 5.10 6.35
C ASN A 194 13.13 6.31 6.26
N ALA A 195 11.96 6.19 5.64
CA ALA A 195 11.04 7.32 5.51
C ALA A 195 10.48 7.80 6.85
N ILE A 196 10.23 9.10 6.93
CA ILE A 196 9.32 9.67 7.92
C ILE A 196 7.93 9.68 7.28
N VAL A 197 7.02 8.83 7.78
CA VAL A 197 5.61 8.83 7.39
C VAL A 197 4.83 9.67 8.39
N GLU A 198 4.19 10.75 7.92
CA GLU A 198 3.46 11.65 8.81
C GLU A 198 2.24 12.30 8.17
N ASN A 199 1.31 12.78 9.00
CA ASN A 199 0.10 13.48 8.57
C ASN A 199 -0.75 12.64 7.62
N VAL A 200 -1.15 11.45 8.07
CA VAL A 200 -2.06 10.58 7.33
C VAL A 200 -3.45 10.63 7.97
N LEU A 201 -4.44 10.90 7.18
CA LEU A 201 -5.84 10.99 7.59
C LEU A 201 -6.69 9.94 6.86
N PHE A 202 -7.36 9.10 7.63
CA PHE A 202 -8.47 8.26 7.19
C PHE A 202 -9.75 8.81 7.82
N GLU A 203 -10.69 9.31 7.01
CA GLU A 203 -11.89 10.00 7.50
C GLU A 203 -13.15 9.54 6.76
N ASP A 204 -14.25 9.38 7.49
CA ASP A 204 -15.55 9.03 6.94
C ASP A 204 -15.49 7.74 6.08
N ILE A 205 -14.93 6.66 6.62
CA ILE A 205 -14.79 5.38 5.92
C ILE A 205 -15.72 4.33 6.55
N ARG A 206 -16.50 3.67 5.71
CA ARG A 206 -17.34 2.53 6.09
C ARG A 206 -16.68 1.23 5.64
N VAL A 207 -16.57 0.28 6.56
CA VAL A 207 -16.04 -1.06 6.32
C VAL A 207 -17.17 -2.05 6.55
N GLU A 208 -17.66 -2.72 5.51
CA GLU A 208 -18.74 -3.68 5.67
C GLU A 208 -18.25 -4.96 6.33
N ASN A 209 -17.18 -5.55 5.79
CA ASN A 209 -16.59 -6.77 6.33
C ASN A 209 -15.06 -6.77 6.25
N ALA A 210 -14.39 -6.98 7.39
CA ALA A 210 -12.93 -7.02 7.50
C ALA A 210 -12.41 -8.26 8.27
N ASP A 211 -13.26 -9.22 8.61
CA ASP A 211 -12.91 -10.39 9.45
C ASP A 211 -13.26 -11.71 8.77
N LEU A 212 -12.83 -11.89 7.52
CA LEU A 212 -13.06 -13.13 6.76
C LEU A 212 -11.91 -14.12 6.90
N ALA A 213 -10.67 -13.65 6.98
CA ALA A 213 -9.52 -14.49 7.24
C ALA A 213 -9.14 -14.50 8.72
N SER A 214 -8.63 -15.62 9.21
CA SER A 214 -8.27 -15.81 10.63
C SER A 214 -7.16 -14.87 11.15
N ASN A 215 -6.40 -14.27 10.26
CA ASN A 215 -5.29 -13.38 10.55
C ASN A 215 -5.40 -12.00 9.89
N SER A 216 -6.61 -11.64 9.43
CA SER A 216 -6.91 -10.29 8.97
C SER A 216 -6.80 -9.27 10.11
N LYS A 217 -6.49 -8.03 9.77
CA LYS A 217 -6.41 -6.92 10.72
C LYS A 217 -7.30 -5.77 10.26
N LEU A 218 -7.78 -4.96 11.18
CA LEU A 218 -8.42 -3.71 10.81
C LEU A 218 -7.36 -2.64 10.53
N ILE A 219 -6.44 -2.48 11.48
CA ILE A 219 -5.35 -1.50 11.38
C ILE A 219 -4.03 -2.23 11.62
N ASP A 220 -3.06 -2.03 10.72
CA ASP A 220 -1.71 -2.55 10.86
C ASP A 220 -0.67 -1.46 10.59
N ILE A 221 -0.19 -0.83 11.65
CA ILE A 221 0.82 0.23 11.56
C ILE A 221 2.11 -0.29 12.17
N ALA A 222 3.14 -0.47 11.33
CA ALA A 222 4.38 -1.04 11.80
C ALA A 222 5.62 -0.43 11.13
N ILE A 223 6.69 -0.30 11.92
CA ILE A 223 8.03 -0.05 11.42
C ILE A 223 8.72 -1.40 11.33
N LEU A 224 8.98 -1.83 10.11
CA LEU A 224 9.37 -3.19 9.77
C LEU A 224 10.79 -3.24 9.20
N PHE A 225 11.20 -4.44 8.87
CA PHE A 225 12.33 -4.68 8.02
C PHE A 225 11.91 -5.66 6.91
N SER A 226 11.89 -5.19 5.68
CA SER A 226 11.56 -6.01 4.51
C SER A 226 12.81 -6.63 3.90
N ILE A 227 12.66 -7.81 3.29
CA ILE A 227 13.72 -8.42 2.47
C ILE A 227 14.18 -7.51 1.34
N TRP A 228 13.30 -6.60 0.90
CA TRP A 228 13.57 -5.64 -0.17
C TRP A 228 14.44 -4.47 0.29
N SER A 229 14.63 -4.31 1.60
CA SER A 229 15.47 -3.27 2.20
C SER A 229 16.94 -3.66 2.32
N TYR A 230 17.32 -4.87 1.94
CA TYR A 230 18.72 -5.31 1.99
C TYR A 230 19.53 -4.80 0.81
N ASP A 231 20.66 -4.18 1.11
CA ASP A 231 21.56 -3.59 0.12
C ASP A 231 22.39 -4.63 -0.67
N LYS A 232 22.45 -5.87 -0.19
CA LYS A 232 23.28 -6.92 -0.80
C LYS A 232 22.49 -8.19 -1.00
N PHE A 233 22.60 -8.73 -2.21
CA PHE A 233 22.03 -10.03 -2.56
C PHE A 233 22.63 -11.19 -1.75
N GLU A 234 23.84 -11.00 -1.23
CA GLU A 234 24.53 -11.96 -0.35
C GLU A 234 23.80 -12.15 0.98
N ASP A 235 23.16 -11.10 1.50
CA ASP A 235 22.36 -11.18 2.72
C ASP A 235 21.04 -11.92 2.49
N TYR A 236 20.58 -12.04 1.23
CA TYR A 236 19.31 -12.68 0.88
C TYR A 236 19.29 -14.18 1.21
N GLU A 237 20.39 -14.92 0.98
CA GLU A 237 20.48 -16.35 1.33
C GLU A 237 20.52 -16.56 2.85
N MET A 238 21.15 -15.64 3.57
CA MET A 238 21.13 -15.65 5.03
C MET A 238 19.72 -15.36 5.56
N ILE A 239 19.02 -14.42 4.96
CA ILE A 239 17.63 -14.07 5.29
C ILE A 239 16.70 -15.25 5.09
N LYS A 240 16.81 -15.98 3.98
CA LYS A 240 16.01 -17.19 3.73
C LYS A 240 16.16 -18.21 4.84
N LYS A 241 17.34 -18.34 5.42
CA LYS A 241 17.62 -19.27 6.52
C LYS A 241 16.89 -18.90 7.82
N TYR A 242 16.63 -17.60 8.04
CA TYR A 242 15.97 -17.09 9.23
C TYR A 242 14.52 -16.67 8.98
N ARG A 243 14.03 -16.82 7.76
CA ARG A 243 12.65 -16.51 7.40
C ARG A 243 11.71 -17.46 8.14
N TYR A 244 10.81 -16.88 8.89
CA TYR A 244 9.76 -17.62 9.56
C TYR A 244 8.77 -18.13 8.52
N ASN A 245 8.76 -19.42 8.24
CA ASN A 245 7.86 -20.09 7.30
C ASN A 245 7.70 -19.35 5.95
N ASP A 246 7.30 -20.02 4.89
CA ASP A 246 7.04 -19.46 3.56
C ASP A 246 5.94 -18.39 3.51
N SER A 247 5.64 -17.74 4.64
CA SER A 247 4.77 -16.59 4.69
C SER A 247 5.44 -15.41 4.02
N TRP A 248 4.73 -14.77 3.14
CA TRP A 248 5.10 -13.52 2.49
C TRP A 248 5.10 -12.33 3.46
N ASP A 249 4.75 -12.56 4.71
CA ASP A 249 4.90 -11.60 5.79
C ASP A 249 6.39 -11.33 5.96
N ASN A 250 6.81 -10.24 5.37
CA ASN A 250 8.21 -9.80 5.25
C ASN A 250 8.83 -9.34 6.57
N LEU A 251 8.31 -9.85 7.68
CA LEU A 251 8.87 -9.67 9.02
C LEU A 251 10.15 -10.47 9.13
N ILE A 252 11.25 -9.84 8.82
CA ILE A 252 12.56 -10.43 8.99
C ILE A 252 13.06 -10.08 10.37
N PRO A 253 13.44 -11.08 11.18
CA PRO A 253 14.08 -10.82 12.46
C PRO A 253 15.40 -10.08 12.21
N VAL A 254 15.76 -9.21 13.15
CA VAL A 254 17.08 -8.59 13.15
C VAL A 254 18.14 -9.68 13.17
N LEU A 255 18.98 -9.73 12.16
CA LEU A 255 20.03 -10.74 12.07
C LEU A 255 21.10 -10.47 13.14
N PRO A 256 21.60 -11.49 13.83
CA PRO A 256 22.67 -11.34 14.82
C PRO A 256 23.87 -10.57 14.26
N GLY A 257 24.33 -9.56 14.98
CA GLY A 257 25.46 -8.70 14.57
C GLY A 257 25.12 -7.66 13.49
N LYS A 258 23.85 -7.53 13.13
CA LYS A 258 23.37 -6.52 12.18
C LYS A 258 22.44 -5.47 12.83
N GLU A 259 22.36 -5.44 14.14
CA GLU A 259 21.44 -4.58 14.90
C GLU A 259 21.63 -3.11 14.58
N ALA A 260 22.88 -2.64 14.56
CA ALA A 260 23.19 -1.23 14.22
C ALA A 260 22.81 -0.88 12.77
N PHE A 261 23.01 -1.81 11.83
CA PHE A 261 22.59 -1.63 10.44
C PHE A 261 21.06 -1.52 10.35
N HIS A 262 20.35 -2.43 10.99
CA HIS A 262 18.88 -2.41 10.99
C HIS A 262 18.35 -1.11 11.60
N SER A 263 18.88 -0.68 12.75
CA SER A 263 18.46 0.56 13.40
C SER A 263 18.73 1.78 12.52
N SER A 264 19.89 1.87 11.88
CA SER A 264 20.24 3.00 11.01
C SER A 264 19.41 3.13 9.72
N HIS A 265 18.66 2.09 9.37
CA HIS A 265 17.82 2.05 8.16
C HIS A 265 16.32 2.05 8.50
N ARG A 266 15.97 2.45 9.71
CA ARG A 266 14.56 2.57 10.13
C ARG A 266 14.11 4.02 10.07
N GLY A 267 12.84 4.19 9.71
CA GLY A 267 12.17 5.48 9.69
C GLY A 267 11.25 5.66 10.88
N HIS A 268 10.30 6.56 10.73
CA HIS A 268 9.32 6.90 11.76
C HIS A 268 7.91 6.89 11.19
N VAL A 269 6.93 6.64 12.04
CA VAL A 269 5.51 6.81 11.73
C VAL A 269 4.90 7.71 12.79
N LYS A 270 4.31 8.84 12.40
CA LYS A 270 3.77 9.81 13.36
C LYS A 270 2.57 10.59 12.82
N ASN A 271 1.72 11.04 13.75
CA ASN A 271 0.54 11.86 13.45
C ASN A 271 -0.39 11.20 12.42
N ILE A 272 -0.95 10.05 12.78
CA ILE A 272 -1.92 9.30 11.98
C ILE A 272 -3.30 9.43 12.63
N THR A 273 -4.30 9.81 11.86
CA THR A 273 -5.67 9.99 12.34
C THR A 273 -6.63 9.07 11.61
N LEU A 274 -7.43 8.34 12.38
CA LEU A 274 -8.59 7.59 11.89
C LEU A 274 -9.83 8.23 12.52
N LYS A 275 -10.70 8.85 11.71
CA LYS A 275 -11.84 9.63 12.17
C LYS A 275 -13.12 9.17 11.49
N ASN A 276 -14.20 9.02 12.27
CA ASN A 276 -15.50 8.59 11.78
C ASN A 276 -15.43 7.26 10.99
N ILE A 277 -14.77 6.26 11.54
CA ILE A 277 -14.66 4.93 10.93
C ILE A 277 -15.80 4.04 11.42
N GLN A 278 -16.48 3.34 10.52
CA GLN A 278 -17.59 2.46 10.84
C GLN A 278 -17.30 1.05 10.33
N VAL A 279 -17.20 0.07 11.24
CA VAL A 279 -17.18 -1.36 10.89
C VAL A 279 -18.60 -1.91 11.05
N LEU A 280 -19.27 -2.22 9.95
CA LEU A 280 -20.71 -2.46 9.92
C LEU A 280 -21.10 -3.87 10.38
N ASP A 281 -20.41 -4.92 9.96
CA ASP A 281 -20.71 -6.32 10.28
C ASP A 281 -20.57 -6.68 11.76
N GLY A 282 -19.99 -5.79 12.56
CA GLY A 282 -19.84 -6.00 13.99
C GLY A 282 -18.76 -7.01 14.39
N LYS A 283 -18.11 -7.67 13.44
CA LYS A 283 -16.92 -8.48 13.70
C LYS A 283 -15.69 -7.62 13.54
N LEU A 284 -14.87 -7.62 14.55
CA LEU A 284 -13.65 -6.83 14.57
C LEU A 284 -12.44 -7.76 14.60
N PRO A 285 -11.61 -7.77 13.54
CA PRO A 285 -10.28 -8.36 13.63
C PRO A 285 -9.40 -7.54 14.57
N TYR A 286 -8.25 -8.07 14.98
CA TYR A 286 -7.32 -7.32 15.82
C TYR A 286 -6.66 -6.16 15.09
N SER A 287 -6.02 -5.28 15.85
CA SER A 287 -5.23 -4.16 15.33
C SER A 287 -3.83 -4.16 15.95
N VAL A 288 -2.84 -3.65 15.25
CA VAL A 288 -1.44 -3.64 15.69
C VAL A 288 -0.80 -2.28 15.44
N PHE A 289 -0.15 -1.72 16.47
CA PHE A 289 0.80 -0.61 16.31
C PHE A 289 2.14 -1.07 16.85
N ASN A 290 3.14 -1.21 15.98
CA ASN A 290 4.41 -1.82 16.30
C ASN A 290 5.59 -0.99 15.80
N GLY A 291 6.19 -0.19 16.66
CA GLY A 291 7.49 0.42 16.40
C GLY A 291 8.60 -0.64 16.34
N PHE A 292 9.74 -0.27 15.80
CA PHE A 292 10.88 -1.18 15.63
C PHE A 292 11.70 -1.34 16.92
N ASP A 293 12.09 -0.23 17.52
CA ASP A 293 12.82 -0.14 18.78
C ASP A 293 12.45 1.16 19.53
N LYS A 294 13.14 1.45 20.63
CA LYS A 294 12.89 2.65 21.45
C LYS A 294 13.16 3.99 20.74
N ASP A 295 13.97 3.98 19.70
CA ASP A 295 14.36 5.17 18.92
C ASP A 295 13.52 5.30 17.64
N HIS A 296 12.88 4.22 17.18
CA HIS A 296 12.02 4.16 15.99
C HIS A 296 10.62 3.70 16.39
N ILE A 297 9.87 4.62 16.96
CA ILE A 297 8.54 4.37 17.50
C ILE A 297 7.43 4.75 16.51
N VAL A 298 6.25 4.18 16.72
CA VAL A 298 4.99 4.67 16.18
C VAL A 298 4.44 5.70 17.15
N ASP A 299 4.27 6.96 16.72
CA ASP A 299 3.92 8.06 17.60
C ASP A 299 2.69 8.84 17.12
N GLY A 300 1.83 9.25 18.05
CA GLY A 300 0.70 10.13 17.75
C GLY A 300 -0.36 9.49 16.86
N ILE A 301 -0.96 8.38 17.30
CA ILE A 301 -2.10 7.77 16.63
C ILE A 301 -3.39 8.22 17.27
N HIS A 302 -4.28 8.82 16.49
CA HIS A 302 -5.54 9.38 16.94
C HIS A 302 -6.72 8.64 16.31
N ILE A 303 -7.50 7.94 17.13
CA ILE A 303 -8.74 7.29 16.73
C ILE A 303 -9.89 8.08 17.31
N ASP A 304 -10.66 8.73 16.45
CA ASP A 304 -11.78 9.59 16.83
C ASP A 304 -13.08 9.09 16.19
N ASN A 305 -14.07 8.81 17.04
CA ASN A 305 -15.39 8.36 16.61
C ASN A 305 -15.39 7.10 15.73
N MET A 306 -14.73 6.03 16.20
CA MET A 306 -14.82 4.71 15.55
C MET A 306 -15.94 3.88 16.15
N THR A 307 -16.71 3.18 15.31
CA THR A 307 -17.78 2.28 15.73
C THR A 307 -17.66 0.90 15.09
N VAL A 308 -18.09 -0.13 15.83
CA VAL A 308 -18.17 -1.53 15.37
C VAL A 308 -19.57 -2.06 15.69
N GLY A 309 -20.32 -2.46 14.66
CA GLY A 309 -21.72 -2.86 14.84
C GLY A 309 -22.56 -1.81 15.55
N GLY A 310 -22.31 -0.53 15.29
CA GLY A 310 -22.96 0.61 15.91
C GLY A 310 -22.49 0.95 17.33
N LYS A 311 -21.57 0.17 17.93
CA LYS A 311 -21.01 0.45 19.25
C LYS A 311 -19.70 1.22 19.13
N ARG A 312 -19.59 2.33 19.87
CA ARG A 312 -18.38 3.16 19.88
C ARG A 312 -17.21 2.43 20.55
N ILE A 313 -16.05 2.46 19.93
CA ILE A 313 -14.77 2.05 20.47
C ILE A 313 -14.26 3.14 21.42
N LYS A 314 -13.86 2.78 22.64
CA LYS A 314 -13.47 3.74 23.70
C LYS A 314 -12.05 3.52 24.23
N ASN A 315 -11.47 2.35 23.98
CA ASN A 315 -10.18 1.95 24.54
C ASN A 315 -9.49 0.91 23.67
N LYS A 316 -8.30 0.50 24.05
CA LYS A 316 -7.49 -0.48 23.30
C LYS A 316 -8.11 -1.88 23.29
N GLU A 317 -8.77 -2.25 24.36
CA GLU A 317 -9.43 -3.55 24.52
C GLU A 317 -10.61 -3.66 23.54
N ASP A 318 -11.44 -2.62 23.44
CA ASP A 318 -12.54 -2.57 22.48
C ASP A 318 -12.05 -2.72 21.02
N LEU A 319 -10.88 -2.18 20.70
CA LEU A 319 -10.25 -2.26 19.37
C LEU A 319 -9.44 -3.54 19.15
N LYS A 320 -9.30 -4.40 20.18
CA LYS A 320 -8.39 -5.55 20.18
C LYS A 320 -6.96 -5.14 19.74
N LEU A 321 -6.48 -4.02 20.27
CA LEU A 321 -5.26 -3.36 19.86
C LEU A 321 -4.03 -3.86 20.63
N TYR A 322 -3.04 -4.34 19.91
CA TYR A 322 -1.70 -4.66 20.42
C TYR A 322 -0.73 -3.54 20.09
N THR A 323 0.06 -3.14 21.08
CA THR A 323 1.04 -2.05 20.91
C THR A 323 2.42 -2.45 21.41
N LYS A 324 3.48 -2.07 20.66
CA LYS A 324 4.88 -2.21 21.06
C LYS A 324 5.69 -1.04 20.50
N PHE A 325 6.54 -0.43 21.31
CA PHE A 325 7.29 0.77 20.93
C PHE A 325 6.37 1.83 20.29
N THR A 326 5.31 2.17 20.99
CA THR A 326 4.26 3.07 20.51
C THR A 326 3.91 4.08 21.60
N GLU A 327 3.85 5.35 21.25
CA GLU A 327 3.53 6.45 22.16
C GLU A 327 2.35 7.29 21.65
N ASN A 328 1.75 8.08 22.54
CA ASN A 328 0.71 9.06 22.25
C ASN A 328 -0.48 8.51 21.45
N VAL A 329 -0.99 7.33 21.84
CA VAL A 329 -2.21 6.75 21.25
C VAL A 329 -3.44 7.29 21.99
N THR A 330 -4.37 7.88 21.26
CA THR A 330 -5.66 8.37 21.79
C THR A 330 -6.84 7.69 21.11
N ILE A 331 -7.84 7.29 21.88
CA ILE A 331 -9.11 6.70 21.40
C ILE A 331 -10.23 7.50 22.06
N LYS A 332 -11.06 8.16 21.22
CA LYS A 332 -12.14 9.05 21.69
C LYS A 332 -13.49 8.71 21.07
#